data_afe400ae155879d6a6da25c84eb965cc
#
_entry.id   afe400ae155879d6a6da25c84eb965cc
#
_cell.length_a   1.000
_cell.length_b   1.000
_cell.length_c   1.000
_cell.angle_alpha   90.00
_cell.angle_beta   90.00
_cell.angle_gamma   90.00
#
_symmetry.space_group_name_H-M   'P 1'
#
loop_
_entity.id
_entity.type
_entity.pdbx_description
1 polymer ?
#
loop_
_entity_poly.entity_id
_entity_poly.type
_entity_poly.pdbx_seq_one_letter_code
_entity_poly.pdbx_strand_id
1 'polypeptide(L)'
;MKIKHQLLLTHGLLVLLSILIVFVNVATYKGIDNDAVIVNYAGKLRYLSYNMSQIVNRIENNNDLEIKNTLLENLNVRVNDFDNIIDMLIEKNDFDIQNKNKIEGLEQIEKDWRNKFKPGYLSIISEKSTTNMCNQINSEVDKFVSDINDMVTSYSVYSKEKVVNAMIMNAILILVIIIITIYSFITTNKRINKPIDTLIKEIKD
;
A
#
# COMPACT_ATOMS: atom_id res chain seq x y z
N MET A 1 -47.39 12.65 -2.21
CA MET A 1 -46.51 12.67 -1.01
C MET A 1 -46.53 14.06 -0.38
N LYS A 2 -46.74 14.18 0.96
CA LYS A 2 -46.76 15.50 1.62
C LYS A 2 -45.37 16.15 1.48
N ILE A 3 -45.32 17.46 1.23
CA ILE A 3 -44.08 18.25 1.03
C ILE A 3 -43.06 17.97 2.14
N LYS A 4 -43.53 17.89 3.40
CA LYS A 4 -42.67 17.57 4.56
C LYS A 4 -41.90 16.23 4.39
N HIS A 5 -42.57 15.16 3.92
CA HIS A 5 -41.94 13.87 3.73
C HIS A 5 -40.93 13.88 2.57
N GLN A 6 -41.22 14.64 1.52
CA GLN A 6 -40.30 14.77 0.38
C GLN A 6 -39.00 15.49 0.79
N LEU A 7 -39.13 16.62 1.52
CA LEU A 7 -37.99 17.38 2.04
C LEU A 7 -37.14 16.52 3.02
N LEU A 8 -37.79 15.82 3.94
CA LEU A 8 -37.11 14.96 4.89
C LEU A 8 -36.34 13.83 4.19
N LEU A 9 -36.92 13.22 3.16
CA LEU A 9 -36.29 12.16 2.39
C LEU A 9 -35.09 12.68 1.59
N THR A 10 -35.20 13.82 0.90
CA THR A 10 -34.12 14.40 0.11
C THR A 10 -32.93 14.82 1.00
N HIS A 11 -33.19 15.48 2.14
CA HIS A 11 -32.14 15.89 3.07
C HIS A 11 -31.53 14.67 3.78
N GLY A 12 -32.33 13.68 4.18
CA GLY A 12 -31.83 12.44 4.76
C GLY A 12 -30.91 11.69 3.79
N LEU A 13 -31.28 11.64 2.49
CA LEU A 13 -30.44 11.02 1.46
C LEU A 13 -29.13 11.79 1.24
N LEU A 14 -29.15 13.11 1.25
CA LEU A 14 -27.93 13.92 1.13
C LEU A 14 -26.97 13.69 2.30
N VAL A 15 -27.50 13.63 3.52
CA VAL A 15 -26.68 13.31 4.72
C VAL A 15 -26.07 11.90 4.60
N LEU A 16 -26.86 10.92 4.19
CA LEU A 16 -26.40 9.54 4.04
C LEU A 16 -25.28 9.44 2.98
N LEU A 17 -25.42 10.10 1.83
CA LEU A 17 -24.40 10.15 0.79
C LEU A 17 -23.13 10.84 1.26
N SER A 18 -23.24 11.92 2.05
CA SER A 18 -22.10 12.62 2.64
C SER A 18 -21.32 11.70 3.61
N ILE A 19 -22.03 10.94 4.43
CA ILE A 19 -21.43 9.95 5.33
C ILE A 19 -20.73 8.86 4.52
N LEU A 20 -21.31 8.40 3.42
CA LEU A 20 -20.72 7.39 2.55
C LEU A 20 -19.40 7.87 1.93
N ILE A 21 -19.33 9.14 1.48
CA ILE A 21 -18.08 9.75 0.98
C ILE A 21 -16.99 9.72 2.07
N VAL A 22 -17.34 10.12 3.29
CA VAL A 22 -16.38 10.09 4.42
C VAL A 22 -15.90 8.66 4.67
N PHE A 23 -16.79 7.67 4.67
CA PHE A 23 -16.47 6.28 4.87
C PHE A 23 -15.52 5.74 3.78
N VAL A 24 -15.80 6.02 2.50
CA VAL A 24 -14.93 5.64 1.37
C VAL A 24 -13.54 6.25 1.55
N ASN A 25 -13.45 7.52 1.90
CA ASN A 25 -12.17 8.20 2.10
C ASN A 25 -11.38 7.59 3.27
N VAL A 26 -12.00 7.33 4.41
CA VAL A 26 -11.34 6.72 5.57
C VAL A 26 -10.82 5.32 5.24
N ALA A 27 -11.62 4.51 4.53
CA ALA A 27 -11.20 3.17 4.09
C ALA A 27 -10.01 3.24 3.12
N THR A 28 -10.04 4.19 2.17
CA THR A 28 -8.94 4.41 1.21
C THR A 28 -7.67 4.86 1.91
N TYR A 29 -7.75 5.81 2.86
CA TYR A 29 -6.58 6.26 3.61
C TYR A 29 -5.89 5.14 4.40
N LYS A 30 -6.67 4.30 5.07
CA LYS A 30 -6.11 3.13 5.79
C LYS A 30 -5.40 2.17 4.83
N GLY A 31 -5.96 1.97 3.63
CA GLY A 31 -5.33 1.16 2.59
C GLY A 31 -3.99 1.75 2.13
N ILE A 32 -3.93 3.05 1.85
CA ILE A 32 -2.71 3.75 1.41
C ILE A 32 -1.60 3.67 2.46
N ASP A 33 -1.94 3.86 3.74
CA ASP A 33 -0.95 3.79 4.82
C ASP A 33 -0.30 2.41 4.90
N ASN A 34 -1.08 1.34 4.82
CA ASN A 34 -0.56 -0.01 4.75
C ASN A 34 0.30 -0.25 3.50
N ASP A 35 -0.13 0.25 2.35
CA ASP A 35 0.59 0.11 1.09
C ASP A 35 1.95 0.82 1.13
N ALA A 36 2.02 2.03 1.71
CA ALA A 36 3.26 2.78 1.90
C ALA A 36 4.27 2.04 2.79
N VAL A 37 3.79 1.37 3.83
CA VAL A 37 4.61 0.54 4.72
C VAL A 37 5.23 -0.62 3.93
N ILE A 38 4.46 -1.34 3.11
CA ILE A 38 4.96 -2.46 2.30
C ILE A 38 6.01 -1.99 1.30
N VAL A 39 5.75 -0.89 0.57
CA VAL A 39 6.73 -0.30 -0.38
C VAL A 39 8.03 0.09 0.32
N ASN A 40 7.95 0.67 1.52
CA ASN A 40 9.12 1.06 2.29
C ASN A 40 9.96 -0.15 2.74
N TYR A 41 9.31 -1.20 3.24
CA TYR A 41 10.01 -2.42 3.66
C TYR A 41 10.62 -3.18 2.49
N ALA A 42 9.93 -3.27 1.37
CA ALA A 42 10.48 -3.82 0.15
C ALA A 42 11.68 -3.00 -0.37
N GLY A 43 11.64 -1.66 -0.22
CA GLY A 43 12.80 -0.79 -0.46
C GLY A 43 14.01 -1.11 0.43
N LYS A 44 13.76 -1.46 1.71
CA LYS A 44 14.82 -1.91 2.62
C LYS A 44 15.43 -3.26 2.21
N LEU A 45 14.64 -4.20 1.68
CA LEU A 45 15.16 -5.47 1.17
C LEU A 45 16.21 -5.25 0.07
N ARG A 46 15.97 -4.32 -0.88
CA ARG A 46 16.95 -3.96 -1.92
C ARG A 46 18.25 -3.45 -1.32
N TYR A 47 18.14 -2.50 -0.41
CA TYR A 47 19.31 -1.95 0.28
C TYR A 47 20.09 -3.04 1.03
N LEU A 48 19.40 -3.90 1.78
CA LEU A 48 20.03 -4.98 2.54
C LEU A 48 20.71 -5.99 1.62
N SER A 49 20.11 -6.34 0.47
CA SER A 49 20.70 -7.25 -0.51
C SER A 49 22.05 -6.74 -1.00
N TYR A 50 22.12 -5.49 -1.45
CA TYR A 50 23.39 -4.90 -1.88
C TYR A 50 24.38 -4.71 -0.73
N ASN A 51 23.90 -4.29 0.44
CA ASN A 51 24.77 -4.09 1.59
C ASN A 51 25.43 -5.40 2.04
N MET A 52 24.67 -6.49 2.09
CA MET A 52 25.22 -7.83 2.40
C MET A 52 26.24 -8.30 1.36
N SER A 53 25.97 -8.12 0.06
CA SER A 53 26.93 -8.42 -1.00
C SER A 53 28.22 -7.62 -0.87
N GLN A 54 28.13 -6.31 -0.56
CA GLN A 54 29.30 -5.48 -0.29
C GLN A 54 30.11 -5.96 0.93
N ILE A 55 29.42 -6.35 2.01
CA ILE A 55 30.07 -6.90 3.21
C ILE A 55 30.80 -8.20 2.86
N VAL A 56 30.19 -9.11 2.10
CA VAL A 56 30.80 -10.36 1.65
C VAL A 56 32.06 -10.07 0.84
N ASN A 57 32.03 -9.15 -0.12
CA ASN A 57 33.21 -8.74 -0.89
C ASN A 57 34.32 -8.20 0.01
N ARG A 58 33.98 -7.43 1.03
CA ARG A 58 34.96 -6.91 1.99
C ARG A 58 35.58 -8.00 2.89
N ILE A 59 34.77 -8.99 3.30
CA ILE A 59 35.26 -10.16 4.06
C ILE A 59 36.28 -10.95 3.24
N GLU A 60 35.97 -11.19 1.96
CA GLU A 60 36.82 -11.95 1.06
C GLU A 60 38.16 -11.26 0.80
N ASN A 61 38.16 -9.93 0.66
CA ASN A 61 39.34 -9.15 0.31
C ASN A 61 40.10 -8.57 1.52
N ASN A 62 39.71 -8.91 2.77
CA ASN A 62 40.37 -8.39 3.95
C ASN A 62 41.14 -9.52 4.67
N ASN A 63 42.43 -9.25 4.98
CA ASN A 63 43.30 -10.17 5.72
C ASN A 63 43.38 -9.85 7.22
N ASP A 64 42.84 -8.72 7.65
CA ASP A 64 42.81 -8.31 9.05
C ASP A 64 41.69 -9.05 9.78
N LEU A 65 42.08 -9.85 10.80
CA LEU A 65 41.14 -10.71 11.54
C LEU A 65 40.11 -9.89 12.35
N GLU A 66 40.52 -8.75 12.92
CA GLU A 66 39.64 -7.90 13.73
C GLU A 66 38.56 -7.24 12.85
N ILE A 67 38.97 -6.70 11.71
CA ILE A 67 38.03 -6.13 10.71
C ILE A 67 37.12 -7.23 10.18
N LYS A 68 37.63 -8.40 9.88
CA LYS A 68 36.85 -9.53 9.38
C LYS A 68 35.76 -9.95 10.38
N ASN A 69 36.10 -10.08 11.67
CA ASN A 69 35.14 -10.42 12.72
C ASN A 69 34.01 -9.36 12.82
N THR A 70 34.36 -8.06 12.77
CA THR A 70 33.40 -6.99 12.75
C THR A 70 32.47 -7.06 11.52
N LEU A 71 33.01 -7.41 10.35
CA LEU A 71 32.21 -7.56 9.12
C LEU A 71 31.26 -8.78 9.20
N LEU A 72 31.70 -9.90 9.78
CA LEU A 72 30.87 -11.08 10.00
C LEU A 72 29.72 -10.80 10.96
N GLU A 73 29.97 -10.07 12.04
CA GLU A 73 28.92 -9.63 12.97
C GLU A 73 27.92 -8.71 12.28
N ASN A 74 28.39 -7.72 11.51
CA ASN A 74 27.53 -6.84 10.72
C ASN A 74 26.69 -7.62 9.69
N LEU A 75 27.28 -8.61 9.01
CA LEU A 75 26.55 -9.47 8.07
C LEU A 75 25.44 -10.23 8.78
N ASN A 76 25.69 -10.80 9.94
CA ASN A 76 24.69 -11.51 10.74
C ASN A 76 23.50 -10.60 11.11
N VAL A 77 23.77 -9.36 11.52
CA VAL A 77 22.70 -8.37 11.80
C VAL A 77 21.85 -8.11 10.55
N ARG A 78 22.48 -7.93 9.37
CA ARG A 78 21.76 -7.68 8.11
C ARG A 78 20.93 -8.86 7.65
N VAL A 79 21.43 -10.09 7.83
CA VAL A 79 20.67 -11.33 7.55
C VAL A 79 19.41 -11.39 8.41
N ASN A 80 19.53 -11.09 9.72
CA ASN A 80 18.40 -11.08 10.63
C ASN A 80 17.41 -9.95 10.29
N ASP A 81 17.90 -8.75 9.93
CA ASP A 81 17.04 -7.63 9.49
C ASP A 81 16.24 -8.01 8.25
N PHE A 82 16.88 -8.68 7.27
CA PHE A 82 16.22 -9.12 6.05
C PHE A 82 15.15 -10.17 6.34
N ASP A 83 15.48 -11.15 7.18
CA ASP A 83 14.56 -12.23 7.58
C ASP A 83 13.31 -11.69 8.27
N ASN A 84 13.49 -10.77 9.23
CA ASN A 84 12.38 -10.10 9.91
C ASN A 84 11.47 -9.32 8.95
N ILE A 85 12.04 -8.66 7.94
CA ILE A 85 11.26 -7.92 6.95
C ILE A 85 10.47 -8.88 6.05
N ILE A 86 11.06 -9.97 5.60
CA ILE A 86 10.36 -10.99 4.81
C ILE A 86 9.18 -11.57 5.61
N ASP A 87 9.41 -11.98 6.86
CA ASP A 87 8.36 -12.54 7.71
C ASP A 87 7.21 -11.57 7.91
N MET A 88 7.51 -10.29 8.13
CA MET A 88 6.49 -9.25 8.26
C MET A 88 5.73 -9.00 6.95
N LEU A 89 6.38 -9.05 5.79
CA LEU A 89 5.71 -8.91 4.49
C LEU A 89 4.80 -10.10 4.20
N ILE A 90 5.21 -11.32 4.59
CA ILE A 90 4.39 -12.55 4.48
C ILE A 90 3.16 -12.44 5.37
N GLU A 91 3.33 -12.07 6.64
CA GLU A 91 2.22 -11.90 7.58
C GLU A 91 1.19 -10.87 7.06
N LYS A 92 1.67 -9.73 6.54
CA LYS A 92 0.78 -8.72 5.92
C LYS A 92 0.11 -9.23 4.65
N ASN A 93 0.83 -10.00 3.82
CA ASN A 93 0.28 -10.61 2.62
C ASN A 93 -0.81 -11.63 2.95
N ASP A 94 -0.63 -12.46 3.97
CA ASP A 94 -1.61 -13.45 4.42
C ASP A 94 -2.87 -12.79 4.98
N PHE A 95 -2.74 -11.64 5.64
CA PHE A 95 -3.90 -10.87 6.11
C PHE A 95 -4.73 -10.28 4.97
N ASP A 96 -4.10 -9.91 3.84
CA ASP A 96 -4.76 -9.38 2.65
C ASP A 96 -5.29 -10.47 1.69
N ILE A 97 -4.92 -11.74 1.86
CA ILE A 97 -5.38 -12.87 1.02
C ILE A 97 -6.92 -13.01 1.03
N GLN A 98 -7.60 -12.63 2.11
CA GLN A 98 -9.08 -12.55 2.14
C GLN A 98 -9.63 -11.57 1.08
N ASN A 99 -8.80 -10.66 0.55
CA ASN A 99 -9.15 -9.62 -0.42
C ASN A 99 -8.58 -9.85 -1.85
N LYS A 100 -8.09 -11.03 -2.20
CA LYS A 100 -7.49 -11.36 -3.52
C LYS A 100 -6.22 -10.59 -3.92
N ASN A 101 -5.56 -9.93 -2.98
CA ASN A 101 -4.47 -9.01 -3.28
C ASN A 101 -3.13 -9.58 -2.84
N LYS A 102 -2.73 -10.66 -3.46
CA LYS A 102 -1.43 -11.28 -3.24
C LYS A 102 -0.33 -10.33 -3.73
N ILE A 103 0.70 -10.10 -2.91
CA ILE A 103 1.90 -9.36 -3.35
C ILE A 103 2.61 -10.23 -4.38
N GLU A 104 2.46 -9.85 -5.65
CA GLU A 104 3.06 -10.58 -6.77
C GLU A 104 4.58 -10.61 -6.61
N GLY A 105 5.17 -11.77 -6.77
CA GLY A 105 6.63 -11.98 -6.64
C GLY A 105 7.14 -12.23 -5.21
N LEU A 106 6.39 -11.96 -4.14
CA LEU A 106 6.86 -12.16 -2.77
C LEU A 106 7.22 -13.62 -2.47
N GLU A 107 6.42 -14.58 -2.93
CA GLU A 107 6.71 -16.02 -2.75
C GLU A 107 8.02 -16.44 -3.41
N GLN A 108 8.33 -15.89 -4.58
CA GLN A 108 9.58 -16.19 -5.26
C GLN A 108 10.78 -15.59 -4.50
N ILE A 109 10.65 -14.35 -4.02
CA ILE A 109 11.67 -13.67 -3.22
C ILE A 109 11.91 -14.43 -1.90
N GLU A 110 10.84 -14.85 -1.22
CA GLU A 110 10.95 -15.68 -0.01
C GLU A 110 11.67 -16.99 -0.28
N LYS A 111 11.29 -17.69 -1.34
CA LYS A 111 11.91 -18.96 -1.74
C LYS A 111 13.40 -18.80 -2.03
N ASP A 112 13.77 -17.77 -2.80
CA ASP A 112 15.17 -17.52 -3.14
C ASP A 112 15.96 -17.08 -1.90
N TRP A 113 15.36 -16.27 -1.03
CA TRP A 113 15.96 -15.92 0.25
C TRP A 113 16.23 -17.14 1.13
N ARG A 114 15.19 -17.93 1.44
CA ARG A 114 15.29 -19.05 2.40
C ARG A 114 16.14 -20.22 1.89
N ASN A 115 16.10 -20.49 0.59
CA ASN A 115 16.75 -21.67 0.03
C ASN A 115 18.16 -21.40 -0.54
N LYS A 116 18.49 -20.13 -0.81
CA LYS A 116 19.72 -19.77 -1.53
C LYS A 116 20.54 -18.72 -0.77
N PHE A 117 20.03 -17.51 -0.62
CA PHE A 117 20.79 -16.39 -0.07
C PHE A 117 21.06 -16.55 1.43
N LYS A 118 20.04 -16.79 2.25
CA LYS A 118 20.19 -16.96 3.70
C LYS A 118 21.18 -18.10 4.07
N PRO A 119 21.05 -19.33 3.52
CA PRO A 119 22.03 -20.38 3.79
C PRO A 119 23.45 -20.01 3.33
N GLY A 120 23.58 -19.30 2.21
CA GLY A 120 24.86 -18.82 1.71
C GLY A 120 25.53 -17.84 2.67
N TYR A 121 24.79 -16.82 3.13
CA TYR A 121 25.31 -15.89 4.12
C TYR A 121 25.66 -16.55 5.47
N LEU A 122 24.82 -17.46 5.96
CA LEU A 122 25.08 -18.19 7.20
C LEU A 122 26.34 -19.08 7.10
N SER A 123 26.60 -19.64 5.92
CA SER A 123 27.82 -20.37 5.65
C SER A 123 29.07 -19.50 5.71
N ILE A 124 28.99 -18.27 5.19
CA ILE A 124 30.08 -17.28 5.29
C ILE A 124 30.28 -16.86 6.75
N ILE A 125 29.22 -16.56 7.49
CA ILE A 125 29.28 -16.17 8.92
C ILE A 125 29.91 -17.28 9.77
N SER A 126 29.63 -18.54 9.46
CA SER A 126 30.22 -19.68 10.18
C SER A 126 31.63 -20.08 9.70
N GLU A 127 32.23 -19.27 8.83
CA GLU A 127 33.56 -19.52 8.23
C GLU A 127 33.70 -20.88 7.49
N LYS A 128 32.56 -21.49 7.14
CA LYS A 128 32.52 -22.73 6.34
C LYS A 128 32.47 -22.46 4.84
N SER A 129 32.48 -21.18 4.46
CA SER A 129 32.33 -20.74 3.06
C SER A 129 33.64 -20.91 2.29
N THR A 130 33.50 -21.33 1.06
CA THR A 130 34.55 -21.28 0.04
C THR A 130 34.35 -19.99 -0.82
N THR A 131 35.45 -19.50 -1.43
CA THR A 131 35.42 -18.39 -2.42
C THR A 131 34.34 -18.58 -3.47
N ASN A 132 34.02 -19.80 -3.87
CA ASN A 132 32.94 -20.10 -4.81
C ASN A 132 31.56 -19.61 -4.34
N MET A 133 31.25 -19.67 -3.04
CA MET A 133 29.97 -19.25 -2.51
C MET A 133 29.84 -17.72 -2.50
N CYS A 134 30.91 -17.00 -2.19
CA CYS A 134 30.93 -15.52 -2.29
C CYS A 134 30.70 -15.09 -3.73
N ASN A 135 31.34 -15.70 -4.71
CA ASN A 135 31.16 -15.42 -6.13
C ASN A 135 29.74 -15.76 -6.61
N GLN A 136 29.17 -16.87 -6.15
CA GLN A 136 27.78 -17.24 -6.47
C GLN A 136 26.80 -16.19 -5.96
N ILE A 137 26.89 -15.80 -4.69
CA ILE A 137 26.00 -14.75 -4.11
C ILE A 137 26.13 -13.46 -4.90
N ASN A 138 27.37 -13.01 -5.17
CA ASN A 138 27.62 -11.77 -5.90
C ASN A 138 27.11 -11.80 -7.35
N SER A 139 27.19 -12.94 -8.03
CA SER A 139 26.69 -13.09 -9.42
C SER A 139 25.16 -13.08 -9.51
N GLU A 140 24.47 -13.37 -8.41
CA GLU A 140 23.02 -13.53 -8.39
C GLU A 140 22.27 -12.39 -7.68
N VAL A 141 23.00 -11.55 -6.92
CA VAL A 141 22.40 -10.45 -6.16
C VAL A 141 21.69 -9.45 -7.05
N ASP A 142 22.21 -9.13 -8.23
CA ASP A 142 21.58 -8.17 -9.15
C ASP A 142 20.23 -8.68 -9.65
N LYS A 143 20.14 -9.98 -9.98
CA LYS A 143 18.87 -10.60 -10.35
C LYS A 143 17.89 -10.58 -9.20
N PHE A 144 18.33 -10.95 -8.00
CA PHE A 144 17.50 -10.97 -6.81
C PHE A 144 16.96 -9.57 -6.47
N VAL A 145 17.77 -8.53 -6.60
CA VAL A 145 17.34 -7.13 -6.44
C VAL A 145 16.38 -6.71 -7.54
N SER A 146 16.57 -7.18 -8.79
CA SER A 146 15.61 -6.95 -9.86
C SER A 146 14.25 -7.56 -9.54
N ASP A 147 14.20 -8.78 -9.05
CA ASP A 147 12.96 -9.46 -8.65
C ASP A 147 12.24 -8.70 -7.51
N ILE A 148 13.00 -8.17 -6.54
CA ILE A 148 12.46 -7.28 -5.51
C ILE A 148 11.91 -5.97 -6.12
N ASN A 149 12.59 -5.38 -7.10
CA ASN A 149 12.11 -4.18 -7.79
C ASN A 149 10.79 -4.41 -8.53
N ASP A 150 10.67 -5.55 -9.19
CA ASP A 150 9.46 -5.92 -9.94
C ASP A 150 8.29 -6.11 -8.96
N MET A 151 8.51 -6.75 -7.82
CA MET A 151 7.53 -6.84 -6.74
C MET A 151 7.08 -5.45 -6.24
N VAL A 152 8.03 -4.55 -5.96
CA VAL A 152 7.74 -3.18 -5.50
C VAL A 152 6.92 -2.41 -6.54
N THR A 153 7.29 -2.55 -7.82
CA THR A 153 6.64 -1.87 -8.93
C THR A 153 5.20 -2.36 -9.09
N SER A 154 4.98 -3.68 -9.12
CA SER A 154 3.66 -4.29 -9.21
C SER A 154 2.76 -3.84 -8.06
N TYR A 155 3.30 -3.84 -6.84
CA TYR A 155 2.55 -3.39 -5.67
C TYR A 155 2.23 -1.88 -5.70
N SER A 156 3.18 -1.06 -6.16
CA SER A 156 2.96 0.39 -6.33
C SER A 156 1.89 0.70 -7.38
N VAL A 157 1.85 -0.04 -8.50
CA VAL A 157 0.80 0.09 -9.52
C VAL A 157 -0.56 -0.26 -8.93
N TYR A 158 -0.65 -1.39 -8.23
CA TYR A 158 -1.86 -1.83 -7.56
C TYR A 158 -2.39 -0.80 -6.53
N SER A 159 -1.50 -0.23 -5.71
CA SER A 159 -1.86 0.82 -4.74
C SER A 159 -2.42 2.07 -5.45
N LYS A 160 -1.81 2.48 -6.57
CA LYS A 160 -2.33 3.60 -7.39
C LYS A 160 -3.72 3.32 -7.95
N GLU A 161 -3.98 2.11 -8.42
CA GLU A 161 -5.30 1.74 -8.94
C GLU A 161 -6.39 1.82 -7.86
N LYS A 162 -6.10 1.41 -6.63
CA LYS A 162 -7.02 1.59 -5.49
C LYS A 162 -7.40 3.07 -5.29
N VAL A 163 -6.39 3.95 -5.33
CA VAL A 163 -6.61 5.40 -5.17
C VAL A 163 -7.47 5.95 -6.31
N VAL A 164 -7.14 5.60 -7.56
CA VAL A 164 -7.91 6.04 -8.74
C VAL A 164 -9.36 5.56 -8.65
N ASN A 165 -9.59 4.30 -8.29
CA ASN A 165 -10.93 3.75 -8.13
C ASN A 165 -11.73 4.48 -7.03
N ALA A 166 -11.09 4.81 -5.91
CA ALA A 166 -11.71 5.60 -4.85
C ALA A 166 -12.05 7.04 -5.32
N MET A 167 -11.18 7.67 -6.09
CA MET A 167 -11.44 8.99 -6.69
C MET A 167 -12.62 8.95 -7.66
N ILE A 168 -12.72 7.95 -8.52
CA ILE A 168 -13.84 7.75 -9.43
C ILE A 168 -15.14 7.55 -8.64
N MET A 169 -15.13 6.70 -7.61
CA MET A 169 -16.29 6.48 -6.75
C MET A 169 -16.76 7.79 -6.09
N ASN A 170 -15.83 8.58 -5.54
CA ASN A 170 -16.13 9.87 -4.96
C ASN A 170 -16.73 10.85 -5.99
N ALA A 171 -16.19 10.90 -7.21
CA ALA A 171 -16.71 11.75 -8.27
C ALA A 171 -18.16 11.38 -8.64
N ILE A 172 -18.46 10.07 -8.72
CA ILE A 172 -19.84 9.59 -8.96
C ILE A 172 -20.77 10.01 -7.82
N LEU A 173 -20.35 9.83 -6.55
CA LEU A 173 -21.14 10.21 -5.39
C LEU A 173 -21.42 11.72 -5.36
N ILE A 174 -20.45 12.56 -5.67
CA ILE A 174 -20.59 14.01 -5.76
C ILE A 174 -21.61 14.39 -6.86
N LEU A 175 -21.52 13.76 -8.04
CA LEU A 175 -22.45 14.00 -9.13
C LEU A 175 -23.89 13.66 -8.74
N VAL A 176 -24.10 12.54 -8.05
CA VAL A 176 -25.41 12.14 -7.51
C VAL A 176 -25.93 13.18 -6.51
N ILE A 177 -25.07 13.68 -5.60
CA ILE A 177 -25.44 14.74 -4.65
C ILE A 177 -25.88 16.01 -5.39
N ILE A 178 -25.15 16.42 -6.42
CA ILE A 178 -25.51 17.60 -7.23
C ILE A 178 -26.88 17.42 -7.87
N ILE A 179 -27.17 16.28 -8.49
CA ILE A 179 -28.48 15.99 -9.11
C ILE A 179 -29.60 16.06 -8.08
N ILE A 180 -29.43 15.43 -6.92
CA ILE A 180 -30.44 15.47 -5.84
C ILE A 180 -30.66 16.88 -5.33
N THR A 181 -29.61 17.68 -5.18
CA THR A 181 -29.67 19.06 -4.72
C THR A 181 -30.45 19.94 -5.71
N ILE A 182 -30.16 19.82 -7.02
CA ILE A 182 -30.86 20.52 -8.08
C ILE A 182 -32.38 20.14 -8.08
N TYR A 183 -32.66 18.85 -8.01
CA TYR A 183 -34.04 18.36 -7.93
C TYR A 183 -34.77 18.88 -6.69
N SER A 184 -34.14 18.88 -5.54
CA SER A 184 -34.68 19.41 -4.29
C SER A 184 -34.99 20.93 -4.41
N PHE A 185 -34.04 21.70 -4.99
CA PHE A 185 -34.19 23.12 -5.21
C PHE A 185 -35.38 23.46 -6.12
N ILE A 186 -35.50 22.78 -7.28
CA ILE A 186 -36.59 22.97 -8.22
C ILE A 186 -37.96 22.65 -7.57
N THR A 187 -38.00 21.54 -6.81
CA THR A 187 -39.23 21.11 -6.15
C THR A 187 -39.64 22.08 -5.05
N THR A 188 -38.69 22.55 -4.23
CA THR A 188 -38.95 23.54 -3.19
C THR A 188 -39.43 24.85 -3.78
N ASN A 189 -38.80 25.34 -4.85
CA ASN A 189 -39.21 26.58 -5.50
C ASN A 189 -40.64 26.51 -6.08
N LYS A 190 -40.97 25.39 -6.77
CA LYS A 190 -42.31 25.21 -7.36
C LYS A 190 -43.43 25.01 -6.34
N ARG A 191 -43.16 24.29 -5.24
CA ARG A 191 -44.18 23.83 -4.30
C ARG A 191 -44.29 24.66 -3.02
N ILE A 192 -43.28 25.47 -2.70
CA ILE A 192 -43.26 26.30 -1.50
C ILE A 192 -43.15 27.77 -1.87
N ASN A 193 -42.05 28.19 -2.53
CA ASN A 193 -41.77 29.61 -2.74
C ASN A 193 -42.81 30.28 -3.62
N LYS A 194 -43.12 29.71 -4.81
CA LYS A 194 -44.11 30.31 -5.72
C LYS A 194 -45.52 30.48 -5.11
N PRO A 195 -46.11 29.48 -4.43
CA PRO A 195 -47.41 29.67 -3.76
C PRO A 195 -47.36 30.70 -2.65
N ILE A 196 -46.27 30.78 -1.88
CA ILE A 196 -46.13 31.81 -0.84
C ILE A 196 -46.05 33.21 -1.46
N ASP A 197 -45.29 33.41 -2.53
CA ASP A 197 -45.18 34.67 -3.25
C ASP A 197 -46.55 35.12 -3.82
N THR A 198 -47.35 34.17 -4.31
CA THR A 198 -48.72 34.46 -4.79
C THR A 198 -49.62 34.92 -3.66
N LEU A 199 -49.61 34.20 -2.50
CA LEU A 199 -50.38 34.58 -1.33
C LEU A 199 -49.98 35.96 -0.77
N ILE A 200 -48.68 36.28 -0.75
CA ILE A 200 -48.19 37.58 -0.30
C ILE A 200 -48.67 38.71 -1.21
N LYS A 201 -48.79 38.48 -2.54
CA LYS A 201 -49.30 39.45 -3.47
C LYS A 201 -50.81 39.67 -3.25
N GLU A 202 -51.61 38.60 -3.12
CA GLU A 202 -53.05 38.69 -2.86
C GLU A 202 -53.40 39.36 -1.53
N ILE A 203 -52.53 39.40 -0.56
CA ILE A 203 -52.75 40.10 0.72
C ILE A 203 -52.37 41.57 0.63
N LYS A 204 -51.51 41.96 -0.33
CA LYS A 204 -51.09 43.38 -0.50
C LYS A 204 -51.99 44.20 -1.45
N ASP A 205 -52.75 43.51 -2.30
CA ASP A 205 -53.79 44.12 -3.16
C ASP A 205 -55.12 44.18 -2.39
#